data_d3b2e920e37b985f90e90338f4ed75a7
#
_entry.id   d3b2e920e37b985f90e90338f4ed75a7
#
_cell.length_a   1.000
_cell.length_b   1.000
_cell.length_c   1.000
_cell.angle_alpha   90.00
_cell.angle_beta   90.00
_cell.angle_gamma   90.00
#
_symmetry.space_group_name_H-M   'P 1'
#
loop_
_entity.id
_entity.type
_entity.pdbx_description
1 polymer ?
#
loop_
_entity_poly.entity_id
_entity_poly.type
_entity_poly.pdbx_seq_one_letter_code
_entity_poly.pdbx_strand_id
1 'polypeptide(L)'
;EHDEFTMKPTLDENGRLILREDYRIATLNCGGEDFAVACMRSNLRYGKNQKREDVKSHHYIISFDPRDGTDNGLTVDKAQSLGEEFCNEHFPGHQAIVCTHPDGHNHSGNIHVHIVINSLRIEAVPLLPYMDRPADTKDGCKHRCTDAAMEYFKSEVMEMCHRENLYQIDLLHGSKNRVTEREYWAQKKGQLALDK
;
A
#
# COMPACT_ATOMS: atom_id res chain seq x y z
N GLU A 1 10.56 12.58 -4.40
CA GLU A 1 9.76 13.66 -3.81
C GLU A 1 8.76 14.21 -4.82
N HIS A 2 7.68 14.79 -4.33
CA HIS A 2 6.70 15.51 -5.13
C HIS A 2 6.48 16.89 -4.53
N ASP A 3 6.31 17.88 -5.40
CA ASP A 3 5.90 19.21 -5.00
C ASP A 3 4.50 19.16 -4.36
N GLU A 4 4.34 19.69 -3.17
CA GLU A 4 3.11 19.56 -2.36
C GLU A 4 1.88 20.22 -2.98
N PHE A 5 2.08 21.24 -3.80
CA PHE A 5 0.99 21.99 -4.42
C PHE A 5 0.61 21.46 -5.80
N THR A 6 1.59 21.03 -6.57
CA THR A 6 1.38 20.62 -7.96
C THR A 6 1.28 19.11 -8.12
N MET A 7 1.66 18.34 -7.08
CA MET A 7 1.77 16.88 -7.11
C MET A 7 2.70 16.37 -8.23
N LYS A 8 3.55 17.22 -8.77
CA LYS A 8 4.53 16.84 -9.78
C LYS A 8 5.82 16.36 -9.14
N PRO A 9 6.53 15.42 -9.75
CA PRO A 9 7.83 15.00 -9.26
C PRO A 9 8.78 16.19 -9.15
N THR A 10 9.48 16.28 -8.02
CA THR A 10 10.54 17.28 -7.84
C THR A 10 11.79 16.79 -8.54
N LEU A 11 12.38 17.66 -9.33
CA LEU A 11 13.59 17.38 -10.11
C LEU A 11 14.77 18.18 -9.57
N ASP A 12 15.96 17.59 -9.61
CA ASP A 12 17.22 18.29 -9.33
C ASP A 12 17.58 19.24 -10.49
N GLU A 13 18.69 19.97 -10.33
CA GLU A 13 19.22 20.90 -11.33
C GLU A 13 19.57 20.24 -12.69
N ASN A 14 19.74 18.92 -12.72
CA ASN A 14 20.03 18.12 -13.90
C ASN A 14 18.76 17.45 -14.50
N GLY A 15 17.57 17.76 -13.96
CA GLY A 15 16.31 17.20 -14.40
C GLY A 15 16.08 15.75 -13.96
N ARG A 16 16.79 15.25 -12.93
CA ARG A 16 16.62 13.93 -12.37
C ARG A 16 15.64 13.99 -11.20
N LEU A 17 14.89 12.90 -10.99
CA LEU A 17 13.99 12.78 -9.84
C LEU A 17 14.78 12.87 -8.53
N ILE A 18 14.35 13.75 -7.64
CA ILE A 18 14.86 13.78 -6.26
C ILE A 18 14.20 12.62 -5.52
N LEU A 19 15.05 11.70 -5.04
CA LEU A 19 14.60 10.57 -4.23
C LEU A 19 14.46 11.00 -2.77
N ARG A 20 13.59 10.32 -2.03
CA ARG A 20 13.47 10.49 -0.57
C ARG A 20 14.74 9.95 0.09
N GLU A 21 15.19 10.60 1.14
CA GLU A 21 16.40 10.18 1.86
C GLU A 21 16.12 8.99 2.80
N ASP A 22 14.92 8.95 3.39
CA ASP A 22 14.54 7.90 4.34
C ASP A 22 13.37 7.08 3.79
N TYR A 23 13.71 5.93 3.21
CA TYR A 23 12.73 4.93 2.76
C TYR A 23 13.31 3.52 2.90
N ARG A 24 12.41 2.54 2.96
CA ARG A 24 12.76 1.12 2.84
C ARG A 24 11.99 0.52 1.69
N ILE A 25 12.59 -0.43 1.03
CA ILE A 25 11.99 -1.11 -0.12
C ILE A 25 12.41 -2.57 -0.14
N ALA A 26 11.44 -3.45 -0.39
CA ALA A 26 11.67 -4.87 -0.62
C ALA A 26 10.78 -5.36 -1.77
N THR A 27 11.26 -6.37 -2.48
CA THR A 27 10.47 -7.09 -3.49
C THR A 27 10.27 -8.53 -3.05
N LEU A 28 9.05 -9.03 -3.21
CA LEU A 28 8.66 -10.38 -2.82
C LEU A 28 8.27 -11.17 -4.08
N ASN A 29 8.70 -12.43 -4.16
CA ASN A 29 8.39 -13.36 -5.26
C ASN A 29 8.82 -12.86 -6.66
N CYS A 30 9.83 -11.98 -6.73
CA CYS A 30 10.33 -11.42 -7.99
C CYS A 30 11.57 -12.15 -8.55
N GLY A 31 12.09 -13.17 -7.84
CA GLY A 31 13.23 -13.97 -8.30
C GLY A 31 14.54 -13.18 -8.48
N GLY A 32 14.70 -12.08 -7.74
CA GLY A 32 15.87 -11.18 -7.84
C GLY A 32 15.79 -10.18 -9.01
N GLU A 33 14.69 -10.17 -9.75
CA GLU A 33 14.44 -9.18 -10.81
C GLU A 33 13.78 -7.92 -10.26
N ASP A 34 13.86 -6.84 -11.03
CA ASP A 34 13.02 -5.67 -10.80
C ASP A 34 11.53 -6.04 -10.81
N PHE A 35 10.75 -5.45 -9.90
CA PHE A 35 9.32 -5.78 -9.74
C PHE A 35 8.53 -5.63 -11.04
N ALA A 36 8.74 -4.55 -11.80
CA ALA A 36 8.00 -4.32 -13.03
C ALA A 36 8.37 -5.36 -14.10
N VAL A 37 9.65 -5.69 -14.21
CA VAL A 37 10.16 -6.72 -15.14
C VAL A 37 9.58 -8.09 -14.80
N ALA A 38 9.62 -8.46 -13.51
CA ALA A 38 9.08 -9.73 -13.03
C ALA A 38 7.57 -9.83 -13.32
N CYS A 39 6.79 -8.77 -13.06
CA CYS A 39 5.37 -8.70 -13.37
C CYS A 39 5.10 -8.82 -14.88
N MET A 40 5.84 -8.09 -15.71
CA MET A 40 5.67 -8.15 -17.16
C MET A 40 5.92 -9.56 -17.70
N ARG A 41 6.98 -10.23 -17.24
CA ARG A 41 7.32 -11.60 -17.63
C ARG A 41 6.22 -12.58 -17.25
N SER A 42 5.71 -12.50 -16.03
CA SER A 42 4.62 -13.35 -15.57
C SER A 42 3.33 -13.11 -16.34
N ASN A 43 2.98 -11.84 -16.56
CA ASN A 43 1.80 -11.47 -17.33
C ASN A 43 1.86 -12.00 -18.77
N LEU A 44 3.02 -11.93 -19.41
CA LEU A 44 3.25 -12.51 -20.74
C LEU A 44 3.12 -14.04 -20.71
N ARG A 45 3.76 -14.72 -19.74
CA ARG A 45 3.70 -16.19 -19.60
C ARG A 45 2.27 -16.71 -19.49
N TYR A 46 1.41 -16.02 -18.75
CA TYR A 46 0.01 -16.41 -18.55
C TYR A 46 -0.95 -15.80 -19.58
N GLY A 47 -0.48 -14.97 -20.52
CA GLY A 47 -1.33 -14.25 -21.48
C GLY A 47 -2.33 -13.31 -20.82
N LYS A 48 -1.98 -12.72 -19.66
CA LYS A 48 -2.83 -11.83 -18.88
C LYS A 48 -2.29 -10.40 -18.89
N ASN A 49 -3.14 -9.44 -18.53
CA ASN A 49 -2.76 -8.02 -18.36
C ASN A 49 -2.13 -7.39 -19.62
N GLN A 50 -2.50 -7.85 -20.80
CA GLN A 50 -1.94 -7.38 -22.07
C GLN A 50 -2.60 -6.11 -22.58
N LYS A 51 -3.85 -5.85 -22.21
CA LYS A 51 -4.60 -4.67 -22.64
C LYS A 51 -4.36 -3.48 -21.72
N ARG A 52 -4.54 -2.28 -22.26
CA ARG A 52 -4.36 -1.03 -21.49
C ARG A 52 -5.35 -0.94 -20.31
N GLU A 53 -6.57 -1.35 -20.52
CA GLU A 53 -7.67 -1.33 -19.56
C GLU A 53 -7.59 -2.42 -18.48
N ASP A 54 -6.71 -3.40 -18.63
CA ASP A 54 -6.52 -4.43 -17.63
C ASP A 54 -6.00 -3.86 -16.31
N VAL A 55 -6.59 -4.26 -15.18
CA VAL A 55 -6.01 -4.03 -13.86
C VAL A 55 -4.76 -4.88 -13.74
N LYS A 56 -3.60 -4.22 -13.70
CA LYS A 56 -2.27 -4.86 -13.69
C LYS A 56 -1.73 -5.06 -12.30
N SER A 57 -2.11 -4.19 -11.37
CA SER A 57 -1.66 -4.21 -9.98
C SER A 57 -2.75 -3.71 -9.05
N HIS A 58 -2.65 -4.07 -7.78
CA HIS A 58 -3.41 -3.46 -6.70
C HIS A 58 -2.43 -2.78 -5.75
N HIS A 59 -2.82 -1.61 -5.26
CA HIS A 59 -2.03 -0.80 -4.35
C HIS A 59 -2.77 -0.65 -3.03
N TYR A 60 -2.17 -1.12 -1.95
CA TYR A 60 -2.65 -0.99 -0.59
C TYR A 60 -1.71 -0.08 0.19
N ILE A 61 -2.26 0.69 1.10
CA ILE A 61 -1.49 1.59 1.96
C ILE A 61 -1.91 1.33 3.40
N ILE A 62 -0.93 1.02 4.24
CA ILE A 62 -1.08 0.98 5.70
C ILE A 62 -0.44 2.26 6.23
N SER A 63 -1.24 3.10 6.88
CA SER A 63 -0.79 4.35 7.47
C SER A 63 -0.90 4.26 8.98
N PHE A 64 0.20 4.47 9.68
CA PHE A 64 0.26 4.42 11.13
C PHE A 64 -0.02 5.80 11.74
N ASP A 65 -0.45 5.83 13.00
CA ASP A 65 -0.63 7.09 13.74
C ASP A 65 0.73 7.77 13.94
N PRO A 66 0.86 9.10 13.72
CA PRO A 66 2.12 9.80 13.94
C PRO A 66 2.70 9.60 15.34
N ARG A 67 1.82 9.43 16.35
CA ARG A 67 2.22 9.18 17.74
C ARG A 67 2.92 7.84 17.96
N ASP A 68 2.72 6.87 17.07
CA ASP A 68 3.36 5.55 17.20
C ASP A 68 4.89 5.66 17.17
N GLY A 69 5.44 6.63 16.45
CA GLY A 69 6.88 6.90 16.45
C GLY A 69 7.41 7.38 17.79
N THR A 70 6.67 8.25 18.49
CA THR A 70 7.08 8.82 19.77
C THR A 70 6.71 7.97 20.98
N ASP A 71 5.49 7.42 20.98
CA ASP A 71 4.90 6.79 22.16
C ASP A 71 5.17 5.28 22.19
N ASN A 72 5.17 4.64 20.99
CA ASN A 72 5.26 3.18 20.85
C ASN A 72 6.56 2.72 20.17
N GLY A 73 7.45 3.67 19.82
CA GLY A 73 8.75 3.35 19.24
C GLY A 73 8.69 2.73 17.85
N LEU A 74 7.65 3.03 17.07
CA LEU A 74 7.54 2.57 15.69
C LEU A 74 8.61 3.26 14.84
N THR A 75 9.45 2.48 14.20
CA THR A 75 10.47 2.94 13.25
C THR A 75 10.08 2.59 11.83
N VAL A 76 10.72 3.23 10.85
CA VAL A 76 10.55 2.89 9.42
C VAL A 76 10.92 1.42 9.16
N ASP A 77 11.98 0.91 9.81
CA ASP A 77 12.40 -0.49 9.69
C ASP A 77 11.34 -1.45 10.26
N LYS A 78 10.77 -1.13 11.42
CA LYS A 78 9.70 -1.95 12.01
C LYS A 78 8.45 -1.93 11.14
N ALA A 79 8.03 -0.77 10.66
CA ALA A 79 6.89 -0.64 9.77
C ALA A 79 7.10 -1.39 8.45
N GLN A 80 8.32 -1.35 7.88
CA GLN A 80 8.67 -2.15 6.70
C GLN A 80 8.50 -3.64 6.97
N SER A 81 9.03 -4.14 8.10
CA SER A 81 8.91 -5.55 8.48
C SER A 81 7.44 -5.97 8.64
N LEU A 82 6.61 -5.13 9.25
CA LEU A 82 5.16 -5.37 9.38
C LEU A 82 4.45 -5.40 8.02
N GLY A 83 4.85 -4.52 7.10
CA GLY A 83 4.32 -4.51 5.74
C GLY A 83 4.71 -5.74 4.92
N GLU A 84 5.95 -6.21 5.06
CA GLU A 84 6.42 -7.44 4.42
C GLU A 84 5.71 -8.68 5.00
N GLU A 85 5.55 -8.75 6.34
CA GLU A 85 4.78 -9.81 7.01
C GLU A 85 3.35 -9.83 6.50
N PHE A 86 2.66 -8.69 6.52
CA PHE A 86 1.30 -8.54 6.02
C PHE A 86 1.18 -8.97 4.55
N CYS A 87 2.12 -8.56 3.72
CA CYS A 87 2.12 -8.92 2.30
C CYS A 87 2.31 -10.43 2.09
N ASN A 88 3.24 -11.07 2.82
CA ASN A 88 3.48 -12.51 2.72
C ASN A 88 2.28 -13.34 3.22
N GLU A 89 1.60 -12.88 4.26
CA GLU A 89 0.47 -13.59 4.85
C GLU A 89 -0.81 -13.46 4.00
N HIS A 90 -1.10 -12.25 3.52
CA HIS A 90 -2.39 -11.98 2.88
C HIS A 90 -2.34 -11.97 1.35
N PHE A 91 -1.16 -11.82 0.75
CA PHE A 91 -0.98 -11.87 -0.71
C PHE A 91 0.03 -12.94 -1.17
N PRO A 92 0.01 -14.15 -0.57
CA PRO A 92 0.95 -15.20 -0.99
C PRO A 92 0.73 -15.55 -2.47
N GLY A 93 1.81 -15.93 -3.14
CA GLY A 93 1.78 -16.29 -4.56
C GLY A 93 1.62 -15.10 -5.52
N HIS A 94 1.64 -13.87 -5.02
CA HIS A 94 1.77 -12.67 -5.85
C HIS A 94 3.19 -12.13 -5.82
N GLN A 95 3.64 -11.57 -6.93
CA GLN A 95 4.81 -10.70 -6.95
C GLN A 95 4.42 -9.39 -6.30
N ALA A 96 5.26 -8.85 -5.44
CA ALA A 96 4.98 -7.62 -4.72
C ALA A 96 6.21 -6.73 -4.57
N ILE A 97 5.95 -5.44 -4.37
CA ILE A 97 6.91 -4.47 -3.88
C ILE A 97 6.31 -3.80 -2.65
N VAL A 98 7.08 -3.77 -1.56
CA VAL A 98 6.72 -3.13 -0.29
C VAL A 98 7.67 -1.97 -0.08
N CYS A 99 7.14 -0.76 0.08
CA CYS A 99 7.92 0.45 0.28
C CYS A 99 7.38 1.24 1.45
N THR A 100 8.26 1.59 2.39
CA THR A 100 7.90 2.36 3.59
C THR A 100 8.65 3.69 3.61
N HIS A 101 7.97 4.74 4.01
CA HIS A 101 8.58 6.07 4.23
C HIS A 101 7.88 6.83 5.38
N PRO A 102 8.59 7.75 6.08
CA PRO A 102 8.07 8.43 7.27
C PRO A 102 7.30 9.70 6.98
N ASP A 103 7.33 10.21 5.75
CA ASP A 103 6.74 11.49 5.36
C ASP A 103 5.36 11.29 4.75
N GLY A 104 4.34 11.45 5.56
CA GLY A 104 2.97 11.57 5.06
C GLY A 104 2.77 12.83 4.23
N HIS A 105 1.74 12.84 3.37
CA HIS A 105 1.26 14.07 2.74
C HIS A 105 1.07 15.15 3.82
N ASN A 106 1.53 16.35 3.56
CA ASN A 106 1.45 17.50 4.45
C ASN A 106 2.34 17.43 5.71
N HIS A 107 3.50 16.78 5.66
CA HIS A 107 4.41 16.64 6.80
C HIS A 107 3.73 16.15 8.09
N SER A 108 2.72 15.30 7.93
CA SER A 108 1.96 14.75 9.07
C SER A 108 2.81 13.83 9.95
N GLY A 109 3.99 13.42 9.47
CA GLY A 109 4.94 12.62 10.24
C GLY A 109 4.52 11.15 10.41
N ASN A 110 3.45 10.73 9.77
CA ASN A 110 3.02 9.35 9.86
C ASN A 110 3.80 8.44 8.90
N ILE A 111 4.22 7.31 9.41
CA ILE A 111 4.88 6.28 8.61
C ILE A 111 3.82 5.58 7.73
N HIS A 112 4.15 5.42 6.45
CA HIS A 112 3.30 4.76 5.47
C HIS A 112 4.01 3.55 4.88
N VAL A 113 3.28 2.46 4.77
CA VAL A 113 3.70 1.26 4.03
C VAL A 113 2.85 1.14 2.79
N HIS A 114 3.49 1.19 1.65
CA HIS A 114 2.87 0.95 0.35
C HIS A 114 3.14 -0.49 -0.06
N ILE A 115 2.08 -1.25 -0.31
CA ILE A 115 2.15 -2.63 -0.81
C ILE A 115 1.53 -2.64 -2.19
N VAL A 116 2.34 -2.88 -3.22
CA VAL A 116 1.85 -3.03 -4.59
C VAL A 116 2.06 -4.47 -5.02
N ILE A 117 0.97 -5.15 -5.34
CA ILE A 117 1.01 -6.53 -5.82
C ILE A 117 0.71 -6.60 -7.31
N ASN A 118 1.35 -7.52 -8.03
CA ASN A 118 0.87 -7.93 -9.36
C ASN A 118 -0.56 -8.48 -9.20
N SER A 119 -1.49 -8.01 -10.02
CA SER A 119 -2.86 -8.54 -9.97
C SER A 119 -2.92 -10.04 -10.28
N LEU A 120 -1.92 -10.55 -10.99
CA LEU A 120 -1.82 -11.96 -11.35
C LEU A 120 -1.12 -12.76 -10.24
N ARG A 121 -1.71 -13.88 -9.84
CA ARG A 121 -1.09 -14.88 -8.97
C ARG A 121 -0.15 -15.77 -9.78
N ILE A 122 1.07 -15.95 -9.32
CA ILE A 122 2.10 -16.75 -10.03
C ILE A 122 2.32 -18.15 -9.42
N GLU A 123 1.81 -18.38 -8.22
CA GLU A 123 1.89 -19.66 -7.51
C GLU A 123 0.53 -20.01 -6.91
N ALA A 124 0.14 -21.29 -6.97
CA ALA A 124 -1.06 -21.77 -6.31
C ALA A 124 -0.91 -21.69 -4.78
N VAL A 125 -1.97 -21.31 -4.09
CA VAL A 125 -1.99 -21.14 -2.62
C VAL A 125 -3.19 -21.86 -2.02
N PRO A 126 -3.21 -22.11 -0.70
CA PRO A 126 -4.41 -22.54 0.00
C PRO A 126 -5.55 -21.52 -0.12
N LEU A 127 -6.78 -21.94 0.12
CA LEU A 127 -7.92 -21.02 0.20
C LEU A 127 -7.73 -20.10 1.43
N LEU A 128 -7.61 -18.81 1.16
CA LEU A 128 -7.44 -17.80 2.21
C LEU A 128 -8.81 -17.27 2.67
N PRO A 129 -8.93 -16.74 3.91
CA PRO A 129 -10.21 -16.36 4.51
C PRO A 129 -11.04 -15.37 3.69
N TYR A 130 -10.40 -14.50 2.94
CA TYR A 130 -11.06 -13.51 2.08
C TYR A 130 -11.46 -14.01 0.69
N MET A 131 -11.05 -15.23 0.33
CA MET A 131 -11.35 -15.82 -0.97
C MET A 131 -12.71 -16.53 -0.92
N ASP A 132 -13.63 -16.12 -1.77
CA ASP A 132 -14.97 -16.69 -1.87
C ASP A 132 -15.10 -17.80 -2.93
N ARG A 133 -14.05 -17.97 -3.76
CA ARG A 133 -14.04 -18.98 -4.83
C ARG A 133 -12.78 -19.83 -4.81
N PRO A 134 -12.90 -21.16 -4.86
CA PRO A 134 -11.74 -22.05 -4.96
C PRO A 134 -10.84 -21.76 -6.18
N ALA A 135 -11.40 -21.17 -7.25
CA ALA A 135 -10.61 -20.78 -8.41
C ALA A 135 -9.59 -19.69 -8.13
N ASP A 136 -9.82 -18.85 -7.12
CA ASP A 136 -8.95 -17.73 -6.77
C ASP A 136 -7.61 -18.19 -6.15
N THR A 137 -7.50 -19.48 -5.77
CA THR A 137 -6.27 -20.08 -5.22
C THR A 137 -5.24 -20.45 -6.28
N LYS A 138 -5.64 -20.51 -7.56
CA LYS A 138 -4.81 -21.03 -8.63
C LYS A 138 -3.85 -19.99 -9.19
N ASP A 139 -2.68 -20.45 -9.61
CA ASP A 139 -1.80 -19.65 -10.45
C ASP A 139 -2.49 -19.24 -11.76
N GLY A 140 -2.09 -18.11 -12.34
CA GLY A 140 -2.75 -17.51 -13.50
C GLY A 140 -4.08 -16.83 -13.21
N CYS A 141 -4.63 -16.89 -11.99
CA CYS A 141 -5.82 -16.16 -11.57
C CYS A 141 -5.48 -14.76 -11.09
N LYS A 142 -6.38 -13.81 -11.38
CA LYS A 142 -6.24 -12.42 -10.89
C LYS A 142 -6.76 -12.31 -9.45
N HIS A 143 -6.08 -11.47 -8.67
CA HIS A 143 -6.55 -11.04 -7.37
C HIS A 143 -7.91 -10.33 -7.48
N ARG A 144 -8.79 -10.62 -6.55
CA ARG A 144 -10.12 -10.01 -6.44
C ARG A 144 -10.19 -9.17 -5.17
N CYS A 145 -10.32 -7.87 -5.36
CA CYS A 145 -10.56 -6.93 -4.27
C CYS A 145 -12.09 -6.74 -4.09
N THR A 146 -12.73 -7.65 -3.35
CA THR A 146 -14.15 -7.56 -2.99
C THR A 146 -14.32 -6.76 -1.69
N ASP A 147 -15.57 -6.32 -1.39
CA ASP A 147 -15.86 -5.65 -0.12
C ASP A 147 -15.50 -6.53 1.08
N ALA A 148 -15.83 -7.84 1.01
CA ALA A 148 -15.45 -8.80 2.04
C ALA A 148 -13.93 -8.93 2.20
N ALA A 149 -13.17 -8.91 1.09
CA ALA A 149 -11.72 -8.92 1.15
C ALA A 149 -11.18 -7.63 1.82
N MET A 150 -11.77 -6.49 1.52
CA MET A 150 -11.39 -5.22 2.15
C MET A 150 -11.72 -5.17 3.64
N GLU A 151 -12.86 -5.71 4.06
CA GLU A 151 -13.21 -5.85 5.49
C GLU A 151 -12.22 -6.78 6.20
N TYR A 152 -11.87 -7.90 5.59
CA TYR A 152 -10.86 -8.81 6.12
C TYR A 152 -9.51 -8.10 6.28
N PHE A 153 -8.99 -7.44 5.24
CA PHE A 153 -7.69 -6.74 5.34
C PHE A 153 -7.69 -5.63 6.39
N LYS A 154 -8.80 -4.93 6.57
CA LYS A 154 -8.94 -3.94 7.63
C LYS A 154 -8.88 -4.57 9.01
N SER A 155 -9.55 -5.71 9.23
CA SER A 155 -9.49 -6.43 10.50
C SER A 155 -8.08 -6.93 10.80
N GLU A 156 -7.37 -7.44 9.80
CA GLU A 156 -5.98 -7.92 9.97
C GLU A 156 -5.01 -6.77 10.30
N VAL A 157 -5.18 -5.59 9.68
CA VAL A 157 -4.41 -4.39 10.06
C VAL A 157 -4.69 -3.98 11.51
N MET A 158 -5.95 -4.02 11.96
CA MET A 158 -6.31 -3.71 13.35
C MET A 158 -5.70 -4.73 14.32
N GLU A 159 -5.73 -6.02 13.99
CA GLU A 159 -5.12 -7.08 14.79
C GLU A 159 -3.59 -6.93 14.85
N MET A 160 -2.95 -6.61 13.73
CA MET A 160 -1.52 -6.31 13.67
C MET A 160 -1.16 -5.13 14.59
N CYS A 161 -1.91 -4.03 14.52
CA CYS A 161 -1.69 -2.87 15.38
C CYS A 161 -1.89 -3.22 16.86
N HIS A 162 -2.92 -4.01 17.20
CA HIS A 162 -3.16 -4.47 18.56
C HIS A 162 -2.01 -5.34 19.08
N ARG A 163 -1.54 -6.30 18.29
CA ARG A 163 -0.40 -7.19 18.63
C ARG A 163 0.87 -6.40 18.90
N GLU A 164 1.11 -5.35 18.13
CA GLU A 164 2.31 -4.52 18.24
C GLU A 164 2.16 -3.34 19.22
N ASN A 165 1.04 -3.24 19.93
CA ASN A 165 0.69 -2.12 20.82
C ASN A 165 0.72 -0.76 20.12
N LEU A 166 0.30 -0.69 18.87
CA LEU A 166 0.19 0.53 18.09
C LEU A 166 -1.22 1.12 18.21
N TYR A 167 -1.31 2.43 18.02
CA TYR A 167 -2.59 3.13 17.95
C TYR A 167 -3.41 2.63 16.76
N GLN A 168 -4.70 2.51 16.96
CA GLN A 168 -5.61 2.09 15.90
C GLN A 168 -6.92 2.86 15.95
N ILE A 169 -7.57 2.95 14.82
CA ILE A 169 -8.93 3.44 14.68
C ILE A 169 -9.82 2.27 14.22
N ASP A 170 -11.12 2.38 14.48
CA ASP A 170 -12.08 1.40 13.96
C ASP A 170 -12.23 1.59 12.44
N LEU A 171 -11.62 0.69 11.69
CA LEU A 171 -11.65 0.69 10.22
C LEU A 171 -12.91 0.02 9.65
N LEU A 172 -13.67 -0.71 10.48
CA LEU A 172 -14.83 -1.49 10.04
C LEU A 172 -16.13 -0.69 10.11
N HIS A 173 -16.34 0.08 11.18
CA HIS A 173 -17.60 0.77 11.41
C HIS A 173 -17.61 2.25 10.91
N GLY A 174 -16.46 2.75 10.50
CA GLY A 174 -16.33 4.10 9.96
C GLY A 174 -16.51 5.22 11.00
N SER A 175 -16.27 6.45 10.58
CA SER A 175 -16.48 7.64 11.43
C SER A 175 -17.92 8.14 11.37
N LYS A 176 -18.45 8.58 12.51
CA LYS A 176 -19.75 9.27 12.57
C LYS A 176 -19.73 10.61 11.81
N ASN A 177 -18.59 11.25 11.74
CA ASN A 177 -18.37 12.53 11.05
C ASN A 177 -17.48 12.28 9.82
N ARG A 178 -18.07 11.76 8.77
CA ARG A 178 -17.36 11.45 7.54
C ARG A 178 -17.25 12.73 6.68
N VAL A 179 -16.01 13.17 6.45
CA VAL A 179 -15.69 14.21 5.48
C VAL A 179 -15.21 13.53 4.20
N THR A 180 -15.76 13.89 3.05
CA THR A 180 -15.26 13.37 1.78
C THR A 180 -13.89 13.99 1.45
N GLU A 181 -13.08 13.31 0.67
CA GLU A 181 -11.78 13.83 0.22
C GLU A 181 -11.93 15.22 -0.43
N ARG A 182 -12.98 15.43 -1.22
CA ARG A 182 -13.29 16.72 -1.85
C ARG A 182 -13.55 17.82 -0.81
N GLU A 183 -14.31 17.53 0.23
CA GLU A 183 -14.60 18.48 1.33
C GLU A 183 -13.33 18.77 2.13
N TYR A 184 -12.54 17.75 2.44
CA TYR A 184 -11.24 17.90 3.11
C TYR A 184 -10.33 18.87 2.34
N TRP A 185 -10.14 18.64 1.06
CA TRP A 185 -9.29 19.51 0.23
C TRP A 185 -9.89 20.91 0.05
N ALA A 186 -11.22 21.06 0.01
CA ALA A 186 -11.87 22.37 -0.02
C ALA A 186 -11.62 23.15 1.28
N GLN A 187 -11.72 22.49 2.44
CA GLN A 187 -11.42 23.09 3.73
C GLN A 187 -9.93 23.50 3.83
N LYS A 188 -9.01 22.64 3.41
CA LYS A 188 -7.56 22.95 3.39
C LYS A 188 -7.23 24.13 2.49
N LYS A 189 -7.82 24.21 1.30
CA LYS A 189 -7.63 25.35 0.38
C LYS A 189 -8.22 26.65 0.96
N GLY A 190 -9.36 26.56 1.62
CA GLY A 190 -9.97 27.69 2.32
C GLY A 190 -9.09 28.20 3.48
N GLN A 191 -8.53 27.30 4.29
CA GLN A 191 -7.59 27.65 5.35
C GLN A 191 -6.35 28.35 4.80
N LEU A 192 -5.70 27.79 3.78
CA LEU A 192 -4.54 28.41 3.13
C LEU A 192 -4.83 29.79 2.52
N ALA A 193 -6.08 30.08 2.14
CA ALA A 193 -6.47 31.39 1.65
C ALA A 193 -6.69 32.40 2.79
N LEU A 194 -7.07 31.93 3.97
CA LEU A 194 -7.24 32.77 5.17
C LEU A 194 -5.89 33.09 5.85
N ASP A 195 -4.91 32.21 5.73
CA ASP A 195 -3.59 32.33 6.34
C ASP A 195 -2.62 33.22 5.51
N LYS A 196 -3.07 33.70 4.32
CA LYS A 196 -2.34 34.64 3.45
C LYS A 196 -2.88 36.07 3.61
#